data_5942ecdd5913b416b357ffefbd04d92c
#
_entry.id   5942ecdd5913b416b357ffefbd04d92c
#
_cell.length_a   1.000
_cell.length_b   1.000
_cell.length_c   1.000
_cell.angle_alpha   90.00
_cell.angle_beta   90.00
_cell.angle_gamma   90.00
#
_symmetry.space_group_name_H-M   'P 1'
#
loop_
_entity.id
_entity.type
_entity.pdbx_description
1 polymer ?
#
loop_
_entity_poly.entity_id
_entity_poly.type
_entity_poly.pdbx_seq_one_letter_code
_entity_poly.pdbx_strand_id
1 'polypeptide(L)'
;MVRIMDKHMDTHPQLWIDGYQGRGLQLSKIFDGYKAVTDWPTSDFYQEITKEYPHAKVVLTTRDPDSWWESIKDTVHIHAPVTHTWGIFFLQAFVSRYRRFRYMIRHIATLHMEETGAKADFLRHNAQVKAAIPAEKLLEFSVKDGWQPLCTFLGVPVPKVPFPKSNSREEITQRITRSGKIGWIKMLSAIAATGISVGMAYIIGGRNFGGIIAAMCICIMSSCVMEATRVSRFYGKKAS
;
A
#
# COMPACT_ATOMS: atom_id res chain seq x y z
N MET A 1 2.96 5.89 -1.98
CA MET A 1 2.84 4.41 -1.80
C MET A 1 3.65 3.59 -2.79
N VAL A 2 3.59 3.83 -4.11
CA VAL A 2 4.30 3.01 -5.13
C VAL A 2 5.80 2.87 -4.86
N ARG A 3 6.51 3.94 -4.50
CA ARG A 3 7.96 3.87 -4.21
C ARG A 3 8.31 3.12 -2.93
N ILE A 4 7.44 3.13 -1.93
CA ILE A 4 7.58 2.26 -0.75
C ILE A 4 7.55 0.80 -1.19
N MET A 5 6.60 0.44 -2.05
CA MET A 5 6.47 -0.91 -2.57
C MET A 5 7.66 -1.36 -3.43
N ASP A 6 8.26 -0.45 -4.20
CA ASP A 6 9.32 -0.78 -5.15
C ASP A 6 10.71 -0.83 -4.49
N LYS A 7 11.03 0.11 -3.61
CA LYS A 7 12.38 0.31 -3.10
C LYS A 7 12.57 0.09 -1.60
N HIS A 8 11.55 0.37 -0.78
CA HIS A 8 11.68 0.47 0.67
C HIS A 8 10.75 -0.46 1.45
N MET A 9 10.22 -1.49 0.81
CA MET A 9 9.27 -2.40 1.44
C MET A 9 9.86 -3.20 2.62
N ASP A 10 11.17 -3.29 2.71
CA ASP A 10 11.85 -3.98 3.82
C ASP A 10 12.10 -3.08 5.04
N THR A 11 12.07 -1.76 4.89
CA THR A 11 12.41 -0.78 5.94
C THR A 11 11.26 0.15 6.31
N HIS A 12 10.65 0.83 5.36
CA HIS A 12 9.67 1.88 5.61
C HIS A 12 8.38 1.40 6.29
N PRO A 13 7.81 0.19 6.02
CA PRO A 13 6.59 -0.24 6.69
C PRO A 13 6.69 -0.22 8.21
N GLN A 14 7.86 -0.63 8.79
CA GLN A 14 8.04 -0.61 10.22
C GLN A 14 8.13 0.82 10.77
N LEU A 15 8.85 1.71 10.07
CA LEU A 15 8.98 3.11 10.48
C LEU A 15 7.62 3.82 10.55
N TRP A 16 6.74 3.55 9.59
CA TRP A 16 5.38 4.08 9.61
C TRP A 16 4.54 3.49 10.75
N ILE A 17 4.61 2.17 10.98
CA ILE A 17 3.93 1.53 12.10
C ILE A 17 4.38 2.14 13.43
N ASP A 18 5.66 2.39 13.60
CA ASP A 18 6.22 3.02 14.80
C ASP A 18 5.66 4.43 14.99
N GLY A 19 5.55 5.22 13.91
CA GLY A 19 4.89 6.53 13.93
C GLY A 19 3.43 6.45 14.41
N TYR A 20 2.62 5.59 13.81
CA TYR A 20 1.20 5.42 14.19
C TYR A 20 1.01 4.90 15.62
N GLN A 21 1.98 4.18 16.15
CA GLN A 21 1.94 3.65 17.52
C GLN A 21 2.61 4.58 18.54
N GLY A 22 2.99 5.80 18.14
CA GLY A 22 3.61 6.78 19.04
C GLY A 22 5.03 6.41 19.50
N ARG A 23 5.69 5.45 18.84
CA ARG A 23 7.06 5.03 19.15
C ARG A 23 8.14 5.90 18.52
N GLY A 24 7.74 6.97 17.87
CA GLY A 24 8.60 7.92 17.18
C GLY A 24 8.60 7.74 15.66
N LEU A 25 8.32 8.84 14.97
CA LEU A 25 8.30 8.92 13.51
C LEU A 25 9.69 9.38 13.01
N GLN A 26 10.38 8.52 12.30
CA GLN A 26 11.75 8.79 11.83
C GLN A 26 11.72 9.37 10.41
N LEU A 27 11.24 10.62 10.27
CA LEU A 27 11.03 11.28 8.97
C LEU A 27 12.31 11.41 8.16
N SER A 28 13.44 11.72 8.80
CA SER A 28 14.74 11.81 8.12
C SER A 28 15.15 10.50 7.42
N LYS A 29 14.85 9.34 8.02
CA LYS A 29 15.08 8.04 7.38
C LYS A 29 14.08 7.71 6.29
N ILE A 30 12.81 8.10 6.50
CA ILE A 30 11.74 7.83 5.54
C ILE A 30 11.92 8.67 4.27
N PHE A 31 12.37 9.92 4.43
CA PHE A 31 12.46 10.90 3.35
C PHE A 31 13.87 11.11 2.82
N ASP A 32 14.83 10.30 3.27
CA ASP A 32 16.20 10.40 2.79
C ASP A 32 16.28 10.33 1.26
N GLY A 33 16.94 11.34 0.66
CA GLY A 33 17.06 11.49 -0.79
C GLY A 33 15.80 11.95 -1.54
N TYR A 34 14.69 12.29 -0.84
CA TYR A 34 13.46 12.78 -1.46
C TYR A 34 13.27 14.29 -1.26
N LYS A 35 12.91 14.98 -2.35
CA LYS A 35 12.57 16.41 -2.33
C LYS A 35 11.06 16.68 -2.20
N ALA A 36 10.24 15.68 -2.44
CA ALA A 36 8.79 15.75 -2.33
C ALA A 36 8.22 14.42 -1.90
N VAL A 37 7.15 14.45 -1.14
CA VAL A 37 6.43 13.29 -0.64
C VAL A 37 4.95 13.45 -0.92
N THR A 38 4.25 12.35 -1.12
CA THR A 38 2.83 12.36 -1.48
C THR A 38 2.16 11.07 -1.09
N ASP A 39 0.83 11.08 -1.04
CA ASP A 39 0.00 9.92 -0.81
C ASP A 39 0.08 9.44 0.65
N TRP A 40 -0.74 8.47 0.96
CA TRP A 40 -0.76 7.80 2.25
C TRP A 40 0.45 6.85 2.41
N PRO A 41 1.07 6.71 3.60
CA PRO A 41 0.68 7.28 4.90
C PRO A 41 1.18 8.71 5.17
N THR A 42 1.92 9.34 4.26
CA THR A 42 2.49 10.68 4.44
C THR A 42 1.42 11.73 4.74
N SER A 43 0.27 11.63 4.08
CA SER A 43 -0.85 12.56 4.28
C SER A 43 -1.38 12.61 5.72
N ASP A 44 -1.24 11.54 6.50
CA ASP A 44 -1.73 11.51 7.87
C ASP A 44 -0.80 12.24 8.84
N PHE A 45 0.49 12.37 8.47
CA PHE A 45 1.53 12.97 9.30
C PHE A 45 1.93 14.38 8.84
N TYR A 46 1.05 15.10 8.17
CA TYR A 46 1.37 16.42 7.61
C TYR A 46 1.78 17.44 8.69
N GLN A 47 1.25 17.33 9.92
CA GLN A 47 1.61 18.22 11.03
C GLN A 47 3.05 17.97 11.50
N GLU A 48 3.41 16.71 11.71
CA GLU A 48 4.76 16.32 12.10
C GLU A 48 5.78 16.66 11.01
N ILE A 49 5.40 16.44 9.76
CA ILE A 49 6.24 16.76 8.61
C ILE A 49 6.48 18.26 8.52
N THR A 50 5.46 19.08 8.63
CA THR A 50 5.61 20.55 8.54
C THR A 50 6.31 21.13 9.76
N LYS A 51 6.25 20.47 10.91
CA LYS A 51 7.03 20.83 12.10
C LYS A 51 8.52 20.54 11.90
N GLU A 52 8.87 19.37 11.36
CA GLU A 52 10.28 18.97 11.12
C GLU A 52 10.88 19.70 9.91
N TYR A 53 10.05 19.99 8.90
CA TYR A 53 10.44 20.72 7.69
C TYR A 53 9.67 22.04 7.57
N PRO A 54 9.99 23.07 8.35
CA PRO A 54 9.18 24.29 8.45
C PRO A 54 9.14 25.13 7.16
N HIS A 55 10.03 24.88 6.21
CA HIS A 55 10.03 25.52 4.89
C HIS A 55 9.26 24.71 3.82
N ALA A 56 8.74 23.53 4.17
CA ALA A 56 7.99 22.72 3.23
C ALA A 56 6.69 23.41 2.80
N LYS A 57 6.40 23.36 1.51
CA LYS A 57 5.13 23.78 0.93
C LYS A 57 4.19 22.59 0.89
N VAL A 58 2.93 22.81 1.22
CA VAL A 58 1.88 21.80 1.23
C VAL A 58 0.94 22.01 0.06
N VAL A 59 0.73 20.98 -0.73
CA VAL A 59 -0.27 20.98 -1.81
C VAL A 59 -1.38 20.04 -1.41
N LEU A 60 -2.54 20.60 -1.05
CA LEU A 60 -3.75 19.85 -0.72
C LEU A 60 -4.55 19.63 -2.00
N THR A 61 -4.50 18.41 -2.51
CA THR A 61 -5.30 18.06 -3.68
C THR A 61 -6.76 17.88 -3.29
N THR A 62 -7.63 18.69 -3.87
CA THR A 62 -9.07 18.69 -3.61
C THR A 62 -9.86 18.28 -4.84
N ARG A 63 -11.02 17.71 -4.62
CA ARG A 63 -12.03 17.44 -5.65
C ARG A 63 -13.39 17.28 -5.00
N ASP A 64 -14.41 17.21 -5.82
CA ASP A 64 -15.77 16.90 -5.40
C ASP A 64 -15.82 15.55 -4.66
N PRO A 65 -16.45 15.46 -3.46
CA PRO A 65 -16.47 14.26 -2.65
C PRO A 65 -17.11 13.05 -3.32
N ASP A 66 -18.14 13.26 -4.14
CA ASP A 66 -18.82 12.19 -4.85
C ASP A 66 -17.93 11.63 -5.94
N SER A 67 -17.28 12.51 -6.71
CA SER A 67 -16.29 12.12 -7.70
C SER A 67 -15.07 11.42 -7.08
N TRP A 68 -14.67 11.83 -5.85
CA TRP A 68 -13.60 11.18 -5.12
C TRP A 68 -14.00 9.76 -4.72
N TRP A 69 -15.20 9.59 -4.14
CA TRP A 69 -15.71 8.29 -3.76
C TRP A 69 -15.82 7.32 -4.95
N GLU A 70 -16.41 7.77 -6.05
CA GLU A 70 -16.49 6.99 -7.29
C GLU A 70 -15.13 6.50 -7.78
N SER A 71 -14.07 7.30 -7.54
CA SER A 71 -12.71 6.91 -7.92
C SER A 71 -12.10 5.88 -6.97
N ILE A 72 -12.30 6.02 -5.66
CA ILE A 72 -11.66 5.13 -4.69
C ILE A 72 -12.42 3.82 -4.49
N LYS A 73 -13.77 3.83 -4.57
CA LYS A 73 -14.54 2.59 -4.44
C LYS A 73 -14.11 1.54 -5.46
N ASP A 74 -13.83 1.96 -6.68
CA ASP A 74 -13.45 1.09 -7.79
C ASP A 74 -11.94 0.76 -7.81
N THR A 75 -11.13 1.44 -7.01
CA THR A 75 -9.68 1.25 -7.01
C THR A 75 -9.15 0.70 -5.69
N VAL A 76 -9.43 1.35 -4.58
CA VAL A 76 -8.92 0.97 -3.26
C VAL A 76 -9.84 -0.07 -2.60
N HIS A 77 -11.16 0.08 -2.73
CA HIS A 77 -12.13 -0.83 -2.12
C HIS A 77 -12.32 -2.15 -2.87
N ILE A 78 -12.24 -2.15 -4.21
CA ILE A 78 -12.25 -3.39 -5.02
C ILE A 78 -11.01 -4.25 -4.73
N HIS A 79 -9.91 -3.65 -4.28
CA HIS A 79 -8.69 -4.39 -3.99
C HIS A 79 -8.71 -5.16 -2.67
N ALA A 80 -9.68 -4.90 -1.81
CA ALA A 80 -9.92 -5.76 -0.66
C ALA A 80 -10.24 -7.21 -1.09
N PRO A 81 -11.09 -7.46 -2.12
CA PRO A 81 -11.28 -8.81 -2.68
C PRO A 81 -10.09 -9.34 -3.51
N VAL A 82 -9.37 -8.46 -4.23
CA VAL A 82 -8.23 -8.89 -5.09
C VAL A 82 -7.00 -9.28 -4.27
N THR A 83 -6.88 -8.80 -3.03
CA THR A 83 -5.90 -9.34 -2.09
C THR A 83 -6.20 -10.81 -1.73
N HIS A 84 -7.38 -11.31 -2.08
CA HIS A 84 -7.79 -12.70 -1.90
C HIS A 84 -7.43 -13.62 -3.07
N THR A 85 -6.83 -13.11 -4.16
CA THR A 85 -6.29 -14.03 -5.17
C THR A 85 -5.13 -14.83 -4.55
N TRP A 86 -5.14 -16.13 -4.73
CA TRP A 86 -4.13 -17.04 -4.19
C TRP A 86 -2.69 -16.58 -4.47
N GLY A 87 -2.45 -15.97 -5.65
CA GLY A 87 -1.14 -15.45 -6.00
C GLY A 87 -0.68 -14.28 -5.13
N ILE A 88 -1.55 -13.29 -4.89
CA ILE A 88 -1.25 -12.16 -3.99
C ILE A 88 -1.12 -12.66 -2.55
N PHE A 89 -2.00 -13.58 -2.15
CA PHE A 89 -1.92 -14.21 -0.85
C PHE A 89 -0.57 -14.91 -0.64
N PHE A 90 -0.12 -15.70 -1.62
CA PHE A 90 1.18 -16.35 -1.57
C PHE A 90 2.33 -15.35 -1.41
N LEU A 91 2.32 -14.25 -2.20
CA LEU A 91 3.31 -13.19 -2.04
C LEU A 91 3.32 -12.61 -0.62
N GLN A 92 2.15 -12.36 -0.07
CA GLN A 92 2.00 -11.79 1.27
C GLN A 92 2.39 -12.78 2.39
N ALA A 93 2.23 -14.07 2.18
CA ALA A 93 2.56 -15.08 3.16
C ALA A 93 4.06 -15.43 3.16
N PHE A 94 4.63 -15.60 1.97
CA PHE A 94 5.97 -16.17 1.80
C PHE A 94 7.04 -15.18 1.42
N VAL A 95 6.69 -14.01 0.88
CA VAL A 95 7.66 -12.99 0.54
C VAL A 95 7.67 -11.93 1.64
N SER A 96 8.74 -11.89 2.44
CA SER A 96 8.84 -11.06 3.65
C SER A 96 8.48 -9.59 3.43
N ARG A 97 8.89 -9.01 2.31
CA ARG A 97 8.59 -7.63 1.93
C ARG A 97 7.09 -7.36 1.78
N TYR A 98 6.34 -8.26 1.14
CA TYR A 98 4.89 -8.14 0.99
C TYR A 98 4.16 -8.40 2.30
N ARG A 99 4.68 -9.27 3.16
CA ARG A 99 4.14 -9.55 4.50
C ARG A 99 4.22 -8.31 5.39
N ARG A 100 5.35 -7.59 5.42
CA ARG A 100 5.51 -6.35 6.18
C ARG A 100 4.57 -5.26 5.68
N PHE A 101 4.47 -5.08 4.37
CA PHE A 101 3.54 -4.13 3.77
C PHE A 101 2.07 -4.46 4.12
N ARG A 102 1.67 -5.72 4.03
CA ARG A 102 0.33 -6.15 4.45
C ARG A 102 0.08 -5.87 5.93
N TYR A 103 1.07 -6.15 6.77
CA TYR A 103 0.98 -5.87 8.20
C TYR A 103 0.75 -4.37 8.44
N MET A 104 1.50 -3.51 7.77
CA MET A 104 1.31 -2.06 7.81
C MET A 104 -0.12 -1.67 7.41
N ILE A 105 -0.62 -2.11 6.25
CA ILE A 105 -1.98 -1.80 5.78
C ILE A 105 -3.03 -2.22 6.82
N ARG A 106 -2.88 -3.39 7.43
CA ARG A 106 -3.85 -3.89 8.42
C ARG A 106 -3.89 -3.10 9.72
N HIS A 107 -2.78 -2.53 10.14
CA HIS A 107 -2.64 -1.88 11.43
C HIS A 107 -2.88 -0.38 11.38
N ILE A 108 -2.73 0.22 10.22
CA ILE A 108 -2.79 1.67 10.08
C ILE A 108 -3.83 2.17 9.06
N ALA A 109 -4.41 1.28 8.25
CA ALA A 109 -5.50 1.67 7.36
C ALA A 109 -6.79 1.83 8.18
N THR A 110 -7.13 3.07 8.49
CA THR A 110 -8.33 3.45 9.25
C THR A 110 -9.48 3.92 8.35
N LEU A 111 -9.34 3.75 7.05
CA LEU A 111 -10.35 4.18 6.09
C LEU A 111 -11.69 3.49 6.36
N HIS A 112 -12.73 4.29 6.53
CA HIS A 112 -14.10 3.78 6.54
C HIS A 112 -14.40 3.11 5.20
N MET A 113 -14.96 1.90 5.26
CA MET A 113 -15.31 1.15 4.06
C MET A 113 -16.68 1.55 3.50
N GLU A 114 -17.44 2.33 4.26
CA GLU A 114 -18.76 2.83 3.88
C GLU A 114 -18.66 4.21 3.25
N GLU A 115 -19.47 4.47 2.24
CA GLU A 115 -19.45 5.70 1.45
C GLU A 115 -19.58 6.95 2.33
N THR A 116 -20.57 6.97 3.22
CA THR A 116 -20.83 8.13 4.08
C THR A 116 -19.67 8.42 5.01
N GLY A 117 -19.10 7.39 5.65
CA GLY A 117 -17.95 7.52 6.53
C GLY A 117 -16.70 7.97 5.78
N ALA A 118 -16.42 7.38 4.61
CA ALA A 118 -15.27 7.72 3.78
C ALA A 118 -15.32 9.17 3.27
N LYS A 119 -16.49 9.65 2.82
CA LYS A 119 -16.68 11.05 2.41
C LYS A 119 -16.52 12.01 3.59
N ALA A 120 -17.04 11.65 4.76
CA ALA A 120 -16.88 12.46 5.97
C ALA A 120 -15.41 12.56 6.39
N ASP A 121 -14.65 11.45 6.33
CA ASP A 121 -13.21 11.43 6.60
C ASP A 121 -12.43 12.29 5.62
N PHE A 122 -12.75 12.21 4.34
CA PHE A 122 -12.12 13.04 3.31
C PHE A 122 -12.34 14.53 3.56
N LEU A 123 -13.57 14.95 3.84
CA LEU A 123 -13.90 16.34 4.12
C LEU A 123 -13.26 16.83 5.41
N ARG A 124 -13.27 16.00 6.47
CA ARG A 124 -12.64 16.30 7.75
C ARG A 124 -11.13 16.49 7.59
N HIS A 125 -10.45 15.58 6.89
CA HIS A 125 -9.02 15.70 6.61
C HIS A 125 -8.69 17.01 5.88
N ASN A 126 -9.42 17.33 4.83
CA ASN A 126 -9.22 18.57 4.08
C ASN A 126 -9.41 19.81 4.97
N ALA A 127 -10.44 19.83 5.82
CA ALA A 127 -10.68 20.94 6.75
C ALA A 127 -9.56 21.05 7.80
N GLN A 128 -9.08 19.94 8.34
CA GLN A 128 -7.98 19.94 9.30
C GLN A 128 -6.66 20.44 8.70
N VAL A 129 -6.32 20.04 7.48
CA VAL A 129 -5.13 20.54 6.78
C VAL A 129 -5.22 22.05 6.56
N LYS A 130 -6.38 22.55 6.11
CA LYS A 130 -6.61 23.98 5.91
C LYS A 130 -6.49 24.80 7.20
N ALA A 131 -6.96 24.24 8.30
CA ALA A 131 -6.87 24.91 9.61
C ALA A 131 -5.46 24.91 10.21
N ALA A 132 -4.66 23.87 9.89
CA ALA A 132 -3.35 23.67 10.51
C ALA A 132 -2.19 24.33 9.73
N ILE A 133 -2.31 24.46 8.40
CA ILE A 133 -1.24 24.95 7.55
C ILE A 133 -1.44 26.42 7.23
N PRO A 134 -0.44 27.30 7.48
CA PRO A 134 -0.53 28.70 7.12
C PRO A 134 -0.79 28.90 5.62
N ALA A 135 -1.63 29.89 5.28
CA ALA A 135 -2.10 30.14 3.91
C ALA A 135 -0.96 30.34 2.90
N GLU A 136 0.14 30.96 3.32
CA GLU A 136 1.31 31.19 2.48
C GLU A 136 2.10 29.92 2.15
N LYS A 137 1.86 28.83 2.89
CA LYS A 137 2.49 27.51 2.70
C LYS A 137 1.55 26.47 2.15
N LEU A 138 0.26 26.81 1.94
CA LEU A 138 -0.77 25.89 1.49
C LEU A 138 -1.28 26.30 0.10
N LEU A 139 -1.26 25.34 -0.83
CA LEU A 139 -2.00 25.45 -2.09
C LEU A 139 -3.15 24.44 -2.08
N GLU A 140 -4.40 24.93 -2.12
CA GLU A 140 -5.52 24.09 -2.53
C GLU A 140 -5.46 23.91 -4.05
N PHE A 141 -5.41 22.68 -4.51
CA PHE A 141 -5.14 22.36 -5.90
C PHE A 141 -6.11 21.32 -6.44
N SER A 142 -6.68 21.62 -7.58
CA SER A 142 -7.39 20.65 -8.40
C SER A 142 -6.53 20.24 -9.60
N VAL A 143 -6.51 18.97 -9.94
CA VAL A 143 -5.83 18.50 -11.17
C VAL A 143 -6.35 19.16 -12.45
N LYS A 144 -7.57 19.73 -12.40
CA LYS A 144 -8.17 20.49 -13.51
C LYS A 144 -7.49 21.86 -13.73
N ASP A 145 -6.82 22.38 -12.71
CA ASP A 145 -6.15 23.70 -12.75
C ASP A 145 -4.83 23.67 -13.56
N GLY A 146 -4.31 22.46 -13.80
CA GLY A 146 -3.11 22.27 -14.62
C GLY A 146 -1.82 22.76 -13.98
N TRP A 147 -0.82 23.05 -14.80
CA TRP A 147 0.53 23.40 -14.34
C TRP A 147 0.64 24.76 -13.67
N GLN A 148 -0.11 25.76 -14.16
CA GLN A 148 0.14 27.16 -13.82
C GLN A 148 0.09 27.45 -12.32
N PRO A 149 -1.00 27.16 -11.57
CA PRO A 149 -1.05 27.46 -10.14
C PRO A 149 -0.03 26.66 -9.33
N LEU A 150 0.19 25.41 -9.71
CA LEU A 150 1.16 24.53 -9.05
C LEU A 150 2.59 25.04 -9.21
N CYS A 151 3.00 25.39 -10.42
CA CYS A 151 4.35 25.89 -10.70
C CYS A 151 4.59 27.27 -10.09
N THR A 152 3.60 28.16 -10.14
CA THR A 152 3.67 29.45 -9.48
C THR A 152 3.87 29.31 -7.97
N PHE A 153 3.07 28.46 -7.33
CA PHE A 153 3.21 28.19 -5.90
C PHE A 153 4.57 27.58 -5.55
N LEU A 154 5.06 26.63 -6.33
CA LEU A 154 6.35 25.98 -6.07
C LEU A 154 7.55 26.87 -6.44
N GLY A 155 7.35 27.92 -7.23
CA GLY A 155 8.44 28.78 -7.72
C GLY A 155 9.29 28.12 -8.80
N VAL A 156 8.67 27.31 -9.67
CA VAL A 156 9.36 26.57 -10.74
C VAL A 156 8.77 26.92 -12.10
N PRO A 157 9.54 26.79 -13.21
CA PRO A 157 9.02 27.05 -14.54
C PRO A 157 7.93 26.05 -14.94
N VAL A 158 6.95 26.54 -15.71
CA VAL A 158 5.87 25.69 -16.24
C VAL A 158 6.44 24.77 -17.34
N PRO A 159 6.25 23.43 -17.21
CA PRO A 159 6.70 22.50 -18.23
C PRO A 159 5.97 22.66 -19.56
N LYS A 160 6.69 22.48 -20.68
CA LYS A 160 6.12 22.53 -22.03
C LYS A 160 5.43 21.23 -22.46
N VAL A 161 4.88 20.49 -21.51
CA VAL A 161 4.17 19.22 -21.74
C VAL A 161 2.78 19.30 -21.13
N PRO A 162 1.79 18.58 -21.65
CA PRO A 162 0.47 18.50 -21.04
C PRO A 162 0.53 18.04 -19.57
N PHE A 163 -0.44 18.50 -18.77
CA PHE A 163 -0.54 18.03 -17.39
C PHE A 163 -0.80 16.51 -17.39
N PRO A 164 -0.02 15.71 -16.62
CA PRO A 164 -0.09 14.27 -16.70
C PRO A 164 -1.44 13.74 -16.21
N LYS A 165 -2.00 12.81 -16.95
CA LYS A 165 -3.15 11.99 -16.55
C LYS A 165 -2.64 10.60 -16.21
N SER A 166 -2.22 10.40 -14.97
CA SER A 166 -1.72 9.11 -14.48
C SER A 166 -2.64 8.51 -13.42
N ASN A 167 -2.44 7.24 -13.10
CA ASN A 167 -3.27 6.47 -12.16
C ASN A 167 -4.72 6.29 -12.64
N SER A 168 -4.91 6.09 -13.94
CA SER A 168 -6.22 5.67 -14.44
C SER A 168 -6.65 4.33 -13.79
N ARG A 169 -7.95 4.06 -13.77
CA ARG A 169 -8.47 2.77 -13.27
C ARG A 169 -7.82 1.59 -13.98
N GLU A 170 -7.58 1.74 -15.28
CA GLU A 170 -6.94 0.73 -16.12
C GLU A 170 -5.50 0.45 -15.68
N GLU A 171 -4.71 1.48 -15.42
CA GLU A 171 -3.32 1.33 -14.95
C GLU A 171 -3.24 0.63 -13.59
N ILE A 172 -4.12 1.02 -12.65
CA ILE A 172 -4.19 0.40 -11.32
C ILE A 172 -4.59 -1.07 -11.46
N THR A 173 -5.63 -1.37 -12.23
CA THR A 173 -6.10 -2.74 -12.49
C THR A 173 -5.02 -3.59 -13.14
N GLN A 174 -4.29 -3.05 -14.13
CA GLN A 174 -3.17 -3.75 -14.77
C GLN A 174 -2.03 -4.06 -13.78
N ARG A 175 -1.66 -3.10 -12.92
CA ARG A 175 -0.63 -3.32 -11.89
C ARG A 175 -1.00 -4.45 -10.93
N ILE A 176 -2.25 -4.49 -10.49
CA ILE A 176 -2.75 -5.51 -9.58
C ILE A 176 -2.80 -6.87 -10.26
N THR A 177 -3.33 -6.94 -11.47
CA THR A 177 -3.37 -8.17 -12.27
C THR A 177 -1.96 -8.71 -12.50
N ARG A 178 -1.00 -7.83 -12.81
CA ARG A 178 0.42 -8.20 -12.95
C ARG A 178 0.99 -8.75 -11.65
N SER A 179 0.70 -8.11 -10.52
CA SER A 179 1.16 -8.62 -9.21
C SER A 179 0.55 -9.99 -8.89
N GLY A 180 -0.72 -10.19 -9.19
CA GLY A 180 -1.38 -11.48 -9.06
C GLY A 180 -0.72 -12.57 -9.92
N LYS A 181 -0.43 -12.27 -11.20
CA LYS A 181 0.28 -13.21 -12.10
C LYS A 181 1.66 -13.58 -11.57
N ILE A 182 2.44 -12.60 -11.09
CA ILE A 182 3.75 -12.85 -10.48
C ILE A 182 3.61 -13.74 -9.24
N GLY A 183 2.60 -13.50 -8.42
CA GLY A 183 2.31 -14.34 -7.27
C GLY A 183 2.00 -15.79 -7.63
N TRP A 184 1.16 -16.01 -8.65
CA TRP A 184 0.88 -17.34 -9.18
C TRP A 184 2.12 -18.04 -9.70
N ILE A 185 2.96 -17.37 -10.49
CA ILE A 185 4.21 -17.93 -11.00
C ILE A 185 5.11 -18.38 -9.83
N LYS A 186 5.30 -17.51 -8.83
CA LYS A 186 6.12 -17.85 -7.66
C LYS A 186 5.53 -18.99 -6.85
N MET A 187 4.23 -19.04 -6.69
CA MET A 187 3.54 -20.13 -6.00
C MET A 187 3.74 -21.47 -6.72
N LEU A 188 3.50 -21.51 -8.04
CA LEU A 188 3.68 -22.71 -8.84
C LEU A 188 5.16 -23.16 -8.86
N SER A 189 6.09 -22.20 -8.95
CA SER A 189 7.53 -22.51 -8.86
C SER A 189 7.92 -23.10 -7.51
N ALA A 190 7.36 -22.58 -6.41
CA ALA A 190 7.59 -23.12 -5.08
C ALA A 190 7.03 -24.53 -4.93
N ILE A 191 5.82 -24.78 -5.44
CA ILE A 191 5.19 -26.11 -5.43
C ILE A 191 6.04 -27.11 -6.23
N ALA A 192 6.49 -26.71 -7.44
CA ALA A 192 7.34 -27.57 -8.27
C ALA A 192 8.68 -27.87 -7.59
N ALA A 193 9.35 -26.85 -7.01
CA ALA A 193 10.61 -27.03 -6.28
C ALA A 193 10.43 -27.95 -5.08
N THR A 194 9.32 -27.83 -4.34
CA THR A 194 8.99 -28.73 -3.22
C THR A 194 8.77 -30.15 -3.70
N GLY A 195 8.02 -30.34 -4.79
CA GLY A 195 7.81 -31.68 -5.39
C GLY A 195 9.10 -32.35 -5.82
N ILE A 196 9.99 -31.57 -6.48
CA ILE A 196 11.33 -32.04 -6.88
C ILE A 196 12.15 -32.40 -5.63
N SER A 197 12.16 -31.59 -4.59
CA SER A 197 12.92 -31.84 -3.36
C SER A 197 12.42 -33.09 -2.63
N VAL A 198 11.10 -33.27 -2.56
CA VAL A 198 10.49 -34.48 -1.96
C VAL A 198 10.85 -35.72 -2.79
N GLY A 199 10.77 -35.64 -4.12
CA GLY A 199 11.16 -36.73 -5.03
C GLY A 199 12.63 -37.12 -4.89
N MET A 200 13.52 -36.14 -4.84
CA MET A 200 14.95 -36.36 -4.61
C MET A 200 15.22 -37.02 -3.24
N ALA A 201 14.58 -36.52 -2.19
CA ALA A 201 14.71 -37.10 -0.85
C ALA A 201 14.19 -38.53 -0.79
N TYR A 202 13.13 -38.83 -1.52
CA TYR A 202 12.61 -40.22 -1.63
C TYR A 202 13.58 -41.17 -2.35
N ILE A 203 14.23 -40.66 -3.42
CA ILE A 203 15.21 -41.46 -4.19
C ILE A 203 16.49 -41.71 -3.37
N ILE A 204 17.00 -40.68 -2.68
CA ILE A 204 18.29 -40.72 -1.98
C ILE A 204 18.15 -41.37 -0.57
N GLY A 205 17.12 -40.94 0.20
CA GLY A 205 16.96 -41.28 1.61
C GLY A 205 15.92 -42.37 1.91
N GLY A 206 15.29 -42.90 0.87
CA GLY A 206 14.25 -43.90 1.01
C GLY A 206 12.90 -43.34 1.50
N ARG A 207 11.91 -44.26 1.66
CA ARG A 207 10.50 -43.89 1.94
C ARG A 207 10.30 -43.05 3.22
N ASN A 208 11.03 -43.37 4.27
CA ASN A 208 10.85 -42.67 5.56
C ASN A 208 11.31 -41.17 5.51
N PHE A 209 12.42 -40.89 4.84
CA PHE A 209 12.98 -39.56 4.74
C PHE A 209 12.15 -38.67 3.79
N GLY A 210 11.74 -39.22 2.65
CA GLY A 210 10.84 -38.49 1.72
C GLY A 210 9.48 -38.19 2.36
N GLY A 211 8.95 -39.10 3.17
CA GLY A 211 7.70 -38.91 3.92
C GLY A 211 7.79 -37.82 4.96
N ILE A 212 8.91 -37.67 5.69
CA ILE A 212 9.13 -36.61 6.67
C ILE A 212 9.15 -35.26 5.98
N ILE A 213 9.89 -35.12 4.88
CA ILE A 213 9.94 -33.82 4.12
C ILE A 213 8.57 -33.50 3.55
N ALA A 214 7.83 -34.46 3.00
CA ALA A 214 6.48 -34.22 2.51
C ALA A 214 5.54 -33.74 3.62
N ALA A 215 5.59 -34.39 4.80
CA ALA A 215 4.80 -34.00 5.96
C ALA A 215 5.14 -32.55 6.43
N MET A 216 6.41 -32.17 6.50
CA MET A 216 6.84 -30.84 6.84
C MET A 216 6.33 -29.78 5.83
N CYS A 217 6.41 -30.07 4.54
CA CYS A 217 5.90 -29.20 3.49
C CYS A 217 4.37 -29.03 3.60
N ILE A 218 3.62 -30.08 3.86
CA ILE A 218 2.17 -30.04 4.07
C ILE A 218 1.83 -29.23 5.31
N CYS A 219 2.55 -29.39 6.43
CA CYS A 219 2.34 -28.61 7.65
C CYS A 219 2.57 -27.11 7.41
N ILE A 220 3.64 -26.74 6.70
CA ILE A 220 3.92 -25.34 6.35
C ILE A 220 2.79 -24.78 5.48
N MET A 221 2.38 -25.49 4.45
CA MET A 221 1.29 -25.08 3.56
C MET A 221 -0.04 -24.97 4.31
N SER A 222 -0.37 -25.92 5.19
CA SER A 222 -1.59 -25.88 6.00
C SER A 222 -1.61 -24.70 6.97
N SER A 223 -0.49 -24.41 7.63
CA SER A 223 -0.35 -23.25 8.50
C SER A 223 -0.58 -21.93 7.73
N CYS A 224 -0.07 -21.84 6.52
CA CYS A 224 -0.26 -20.68 5.66
C CYS A 224 -1.71 -20.54 5.18
N VAL A 225 -2.40 -21.63 4.88
CA VAL A 225 -3.83 -21.63 4.51
C VAL A 225 -4.69 -21.24 5.70
N MET A 226 -4.39 -21.71 6.90
CA MET A 226 -5.11 -21.29 8.13
C MET A 226 -4.95 -19.80 8.41
N GLU A 227 -3.75 -19.26 8.25
CA GLU A 227 -3.51 -17.83 8.37
C GLU A 227 -4.33 -17.04 7.34
N ALA A 228 -4.44 -17.54 6.10
CA ALA A 228 -5.26 -16.96 5.05
C ALA A 228 -6.75 -16.91 5.39
N THR A 229 -7.28 -18.03 5.87
CA THR A 229 -8.70 -18.13 6.23
C THR A 229 -9.03 -17.27 7.44
N ARG A 230 -8.11 -17.14 8.39
CA ARG A 230 -8.24 -16.22 9.54
C ARG A 230 -8.33 -14.77 9.08
N VAL A 231 -7.53 -14.40 8.10
CA VAL A 231 -7.53 -13.07 7.49
C VAL A 231 -8.82 -12.80 6.74
N SER A 232 -9.28 -13.75 5.92
CA SER A 232 -10.54 -13.64 5.18
C SER A 232 -11.74 -13.44 6.11
N ARG A 233 -11.83 -14.21 7.22
CA ARG A 233 -12.90 -14.05 8.22
C ARG A 233 -12.86 -12.69 8.94
N PHE A 234 -11.68 -12.11 9.11
CA PHE A 234 -11.56 -10.79 9.75
C PHE A 234 -12.11 -9.68 8.86
N TYR A 235 -11.85 -9.73 7.56
CA TYR A 235 -12.40 -8.76 6.61
C TYR A 235 -13.89 -9.01 6.31
N GLY A 236 -14.34 -10.24 6.25
CA GLY A 236 -15.75 -10.58 6.06
C GLY A 236 -16.66 -10.14 7.19
N LYS A 237 -16.16 -10.05 8.44
CA LYS A 237 -16.92 -9.52 9.60
C LYS A 237 -16.96 -7.99 9.68
N LYS A 238 -16.12 -7.27 8.95
CA LYS A 238 -16.19 -5.79 8.86
C LYS A 238 -17.06 -5.29 7.71
N ALA A 239 -17.52 -6.18 6.83
CA ALA A 239 -18.37 -5.88 5.68
C ALA A 239 -19.85 -6.26 5.93
N SER A 240 -20.17 -6.77 7.09
CA SER A 240 -21.52 -7.01 7.62
C SER A 240 -21.78 -6.10 8.84
#